data_473aa7581a388a861c179dcc8d80de92
#
_entry.id   473aa7581a388a861c179dcc8d80de92
#
_cell.length_a   1.000
_cell.length_b   1.000
_cell.length_c   1.000
_cell.angle_alpha   90.00
_cell.angle_beta   90.00
_cell.angle_gamma   90.00
#
_symmetry.space_group_name_H-M   'P 1'
#
loop_
_entity.id
_entity.type
_entity.pdbx_description
1 polymer ?
#
loop_
_entity_poly.entity_id
_entity_poly.type
_entity_poly.pdbx_seq_one_letter_code
_entity_poly.pdbx_strand_id
1 'polypeptide(L)'
;MSPIRISAISYLNSLPFAWCLEHSAIMDKIDLSYDIPSQCADKLLSGEADIGLIPIVETLRMPEHYIISDLCIGADKAVRTVVLASETPLANISTIYLDSHSRTSVALARVLAQHFWKIEPEWIHFSGDITKYPRSGNSAAVVIGDKAFGMQSPYVYDLAVEWREFTGLPFVFACWVANQPIDKEFINRFNRTLNGLFDNINAIAEHYSDQTPAGVDLLDYWTNNISYPLTADKREGLKLFLQYATHVVH
;
A
#
# COMPACT_ATOMS: atom_id res chain seq x y z
N MET A 1 12.80 18.10 -23.24
CA MET A 1 12.08 18.16 -21.96
C MET A 1 12.88 17.35 -20.96
N SER A 2 12.97 17.82 -19.73
CA SER A 2 13.57 17.04 -18.64
C SER A 2 12.78 15.74 -18.44
N PRO A 3 13.41 14.62 -18.06
CA PRO A 3 12.69 13.40 -17.73
C PRO A 3 11.74 13.65 -16.56
N ILE A 4 10.59 12.98 -16.55
CA ILE A 4 9.65 13.02 -15.44
C ILE A 4 10.18 12.14 -14.31
N ARG A 5 10.33 12.70 -13.12
CA ARG A 5 10.87 12.01 -11.94
C ARG A 5 9.77 11.19 -11.29
N ILE A 6 9.98 9.88 -11.19
CA ILE A 6 9.02 8.92 -10.65
C ILE A 6 9.62 8.21 -9.44
N SER A 7 8.90 8.20 -8.33
CA SER A 7 9.22 7.39 -7.15
C SER A 7 8.24 6.23 -7.03
N ALA A 8 8.74 5.01 -7.14
CA ALA A 8 7.97 3.77 -7.04
C ALA A 8 8.27 3.03 -5.74
N ILE A 9 7.30 2.25 -5.25
CA ILE A 9 7.47 1.43 -4.06
C ILE A 9 8.32 0.21 -4.41
N SER A 10 9.22 -0.19 -3.48
CA SER A 10 10.17 -1.31 -3.64
C SER A 10 9.68 -2.64 -3.02
N TYR A 11 8.38 -2.80 -2.72
CA TYR A 11 7.82 -4.03 -2.15
C TYR A 11 7.31 -4.99 -3.23
N LEU A 12 7.18 -6.27 -2.86
CA LEU A 12 6.70 -7.33 -3.77
C LEU A 12 5.38 -6.97 -4.47
N ASN A 13 4.45 -6.29 -3.79
CA ASN A 13 3.16 -5.90 -4.36
C ASN A 13 3.26 -4.92 -5.54
N SER A 14 4.37 -4.20 -5.69
CA SER A 14 4.59 -3.20 -6.73
C SER A 14 5.59 -3.64 -7.82
N LEU A 15 6.26 -4.77 -7.66
CA LEU A 15 7.22 -5.29 -8.65
C LEU A 15 6.63 -5.42 -10.06
N PRO A 16 5.35 -5.82 -10.25
CA PRO A 16 4.78 -5.84 -11.60
C PRO A 16 4.76 -4.47 -12.27
N PHE A 17 4.55 -3.39 -11.53
CA PHE A 17 4.67 -2.03 -12.06
C PHE A 17 6.12 -1.67 -12.42
N ALA A 18 7.05 -2.00 -11.52
CA ALA A 18 8.48 -1.77 -11.75
C ALA A 18 8.95 -2.43 -13.03
N TRP A 19 8.65 -3.71 -13.19
CA TRP A 19 9.00 -4.48 -14.39
C TRP A 19 8.43 -3.85 -15.66
N CYS A 20 7.14 -3.47 -15.65
CA CYS A 20 6.50 -2.84 -16.79
C CYS A 20 7.17 -1.51 -17.19
N LEU A 21 7.57 -0.70 -16.22
CA LEU A 21 8.28 0.56 -16.48
C LEU A 21 9.66 0.27 -17.09
N GLU A 22 10.46 -0.59 -16.45
CA GLU A 22 11.84 -0.89 -16.82
C GLU A 22 11.96 -1.57 -18.19
N HIS A 23 10.95 -2.38 -18.59
CA HIS A 23 10.96 -3.11 -19.86
C HIS A 23 10.15 -2.40 -20.96
N SER A 24 10.03 -1.07 -20.88
CA SER A 24 9.28 -0.29 -21.86
C SER A 24 10.02 0.96 -22.33
N ALA A 25 9.66 1.45 -23.51
CA ALA A 25 10.22 2.68 -24.07
C ALA A 25 9.86 3.97 -23.30
N ILE A 26 9.13 3.86 -22.17
CA ILE A 26 8.87 5.02 -21.32
C ILE A 26 10.12 5.41 -20.52
N MET A 27 11.04 4.46 -20.29
CA MET A 27 12.30 4.70 -19.57
C MET A 27 13.13 5.85 -20.16
N ASP A 28 13.08 6.06 -21.49
CA ASP A 28 13.77 7.18 -22.15
C ASP A 28 13.23 8.56 -21.74
N LYS A 29 12.08 8.60 -21.05
CA LYS A 29 11.37 9.83 -20.70
C LYS A 29 11.18 10.04 -19.20
N ILE A 30 11.62 9.09 -18.38
CA ILE A 30 11.46 9.12 -16.93
C ILE A 30 12.80 8.98 -16.22
N ASP A 31 12.84 9.50 -15.00
CA ASP A 31 13.88 9.24 -14.01
C ASP A 31 13.20 8.46 -12.87
N LEU A 32 13.46 7.14 -12.81
CA LEU A 32 12.77 6.20 -11.92
C LEU A 32 13.62 5.90 -10.69
N SER A 33 13.07 6.11 -9.51
CA SER A 33 13.64 5.70 -8.22
C SER A 33 12.74 4.73 -7.48
N TYR A 34 13.35 3.89 -6.63
CA TYR A 34 12.65 2.93 -5.77
C TYR A 34 12.86 3.30 -4.31
N ASP A 35 11.75 3.40 -3.59
CA ASP A 35 11.72 3.90 -2.23
C ASP A 35 10.72 3.09 -1.38
N ILE A 36 10.80 3.22 -0.05
CA ILE A 36 9.72 2.75 0.82
C ILE A 36 8.48 3.68 0.69
N PRO A 37 7.26 3.20 0.98
CA PRO A 37 6.04 3.97 0.73
C PRO A 37 6.03 5.38 1.32
N SER A 38 6.55 5.55 2.54
CA SER A 38 6.63 6.88 3.17
C SER A 38 7.59 7.82 2.46
N GLN A 39 8.72 7.32 1.95
CA GLN A 39 9.68 8.13 1.19
C GLN A 39 9.15 8.53 -0.18
N CYS A 40 8.40 7.65 -0.87
CA CYS A 40 7.72 8.03 -2.12
C CYS A 40 6.82 9.25 -1.90
N ALA A 41 6.06 9.27 -0.80
CA ALA A 41 5.19 10.39 -0.46
C ALA A 41 6.00 11.66 -0.10
N ASP A 42 7.07 11.52 0.67
CA ASP A 42 7.90 12.66 1.06
C ASP A 42 8.60 13.29 -0.15
N LYS A 43 9.12 12.49 -1.10
CA LYS A 43 9.68 12.99 -2.37
C LYS A 43 8.63 13.71 -3.22
N LEU A 44 7.40 13.21 -3.26
CA LEU A 44 6.32 13.84 -4.01
C LEU A 44 5.91 15.18 -3.36
N LEU A 45 5.82 15.23 -2.03
CA LEU A 45 5.49 16.43 -1.26
C LEU A 45 6.59 17.51 -1.35
N SER A 46 7.86 17.10 -1.33
CA SER A 46 9.00 18.03 -1.45
C SER A 46 9.24 18.53 -2.88
N GLY A 47 8.59 17.92 -3.89
CA GLY A 47 8.84 18.22 -5.30
C GLY A 47 10.12 17.57 -5.84
N GLU A 48 10.72 16.60 -5.13
CA GLU A 48 11.82 15.78 -5.62
C GLU A 48 11.34 14.75 -6.65
N ALA A 49 10.09 14.31 -6.57
CA ALA A 49 9.41 13.52 -7.59
C ALA A 49 8.20 14.29 -8.15
N ASP A 50 7.88 14.05 -9.41
CA ASP A 50 6.71 14.61 -10.11
C ASP A 50 5.51 13.65 -10.03
N ILE A 51 5.81 12.34 -9.97
CA ILE A 51 4.84 11.25 -9.84
C ILE A 51 5.36 10.29 -8.75
N GLY A 52 4.46 9.81 -7.90
CA GLY A 52 4.77 8.80 -6.89
C GLY A 52 3.70 7.72 -6.79
N LEU A 53 4.12 6.46 -6.54
CA LEU A 53 3.22 5.46 -6.00
C LEU A 53 3.20 5.68 -4.49
N ILE A 54 2.18 6.36 -3.98
CA ILE A 54 2.18 6.83 -2.60
C ILE A 54 1.05 6.20 -1.77
N PRO A 55 1.24 6.06 -0.44
CA PRO A 55 0.16 5.73 0.47
C PRO A 55 -0.99 6.74 0.31
N ILE A 56 -2.20 6.25 0.06
CA ILE A 56 -3.30 7.14 -0.35
C ILE A 56 -3.69 8.16 0.73
N VAL A 57 -3.47 7.85 2.00
CA VAL A 57 -3.74 8.79 3.11
C VAL A 57 -2.92 10.08 2.99
N GLU A 58 -1.75 10.03 2.32
CA GLU A 58 -0.87 11.19 2.15
C GLU A 58 -1.48 12.27 1.26
N THR A 59 -2.47 11.92 0.44
CA THR A 59 -3.21 12.92 -0.34
C THR A 59 -3.95 13.93 0.54
N LEU A 60 -4.26 13.59 1.79
CA LEU A 60 -4.83 14.54 2.76
C LEU A 60 -3.87 15.67 3.17
N ARG A 61 -2.57 15.47 2.97
CA ARG A 61 -1.52 16.47 3.27
C ARG A 61 -1.16 17.31 2.03
N MET A 62 -1.65 16.94 0.85
CA MET A 62 -1.35 17.60 -0.40
C MET A 62 -2.42 18.66 -0.69
N PRO A 63 -2.05 19.95 -0.85
CA PRO A 63 -3.02 21.00 -1.19
C PRO A 63 -3.64 20.74 -2.57
N GLU A 64 -2.89 20.13 -3.48
CA GLU A 64 -3.34 19.72 -4.80
C GLU A 64 -2.70 18.39 -5.17
N HIS A 65 -3.48 17.47 -5.72
CA HIS A 65 -2.99 16.15 -6.16
C HIS A 65 -3.87 15.59 -7.27
N TYR A 66 -3.28 14.73 -8.09
CA TYR A 66 -3.92 14.10 -9.24
C TYR A 66 -3.66 12.60 -9.22
N ILE A 67 -4.69 11.77 -9.07
CA ILE A 67 -4.58 10.33 -9.30
C ILE A 67 -4.53 10.14 -10.82
N ILE A 68 -3.38 9.72 -11.34
CA ILE A 68 -3.09 9.70 -12.78
C ILE A 68 -3.22 8.32 -13.43
N SER A 69 -3.51 7.29 -12.63
CA SER A 69 -3.61 5.92 -13.13
C SER A 69 -4.94 5.27 -12.76
N ASP A 70 -5.41 4.38 -13.65
CA ASP A 70 -6.51 3.45 -13.39
C ASP A 70 -6.03 2.17 -12.71
N LEU A 71 -4.77 2.14 -12.26
CA LEU A 71 -4.18 1.07 -11.48
C LEU A 71 -3.71 1.59 -10.12
N CYS A 72 -3.79 0.72 -9.12
CA CYS A 72 -3.45 1.00 -7.72
C CYS A 72 -2.86 -0.24 -7.05
N ILE A 73 -2.38 -0.10 -5.83
CA ILE A 73 -2.20 -1.22 -4.91
C ILE A 73 -3.45 -1.29 -4.03
N GLY A 74 -4.32 -2.25 -4.31
CA GLY A 74 -5.56 -2.46 -3.58
C GLY A 74 -5.82 -3.94 -3.31
N ALA A 75 -6.92 -4.24 -2.61
CA ALA A 75 -7.37 -5.59 -2.35
C ALA A 75 -8.91 -5.66 -2.33
N ASP A 76 -9.44 -6.68 -2.99
CA ASP A 76 -10.87 -7.00 -2.98
C ASP A 76 -11.21 -8.01 -1.88
N LYS A 77 -10.19 -8.72 -1.37
CA LYS A 77 -10.24 -9.74 -0.31
C LYS A 77 -9.03 -9.57 0.59
N ALA A 78 -8.52 -10.66 1.17
CA ALA A 78 -7.31 -10.65 1.97
C ALA A 78 -6.09 -10.16 1.15
N VAL A 79 -5.37 -9.17 1.67
CA VAL A 79 -4.15 -8.65 1.07
C VAL A 79 -2.90 -9.44 1.51
N ARG A 80 -2.97 -10.14 2.65
CA ARG A 80 -1.91 -10.93 3.31
C ARG A 80 -0.70 -10.12 3.80
N THR A 81 -0.42 -9.00 3.22
CA THR A 81 0.76 -8.16 3.51
C THR A 81 0.44 -6.85 4.24
N VAL A 82 -0.78 -6.72 4.79
CA VAL A 82 -1.16 -5.62 5.70
C VAL A 82 -2.03 -6.21 6.80
N VAL A 83 -1.41 -6.49 7.94
CA VAL A 83 -2.06 -7.24 9.01
C VAL A 83 -1.89 -6.57 10.38
N LEU A 84 -2.86 -6.78 11.26
CA LEU A 84 -2.69 -6.61 12.70
C LEU A 84 -2.37 -8.00 13.29
N ALA A 85 -1.11 -8.18 13.69
CA ALA A 85 -0.65 -9.38 14.39
C ALA A 85 -0.78 -9.17 15.90
N SER A 86 -1.47 -10.06 16.60
CA SER A 86 -1.80 -9.89 18.03
C SER A 86 -1.54 -11.14 18.84
N GLU A 87 -1.15 -10.92 20.09
CA GLU A 87 -0.95 -11.99 21.11
C GLU A 87 -2.28 -12.35 21.81
N THR A 88 -3.35 -11.57 21.59
CA THR A 88 -4.64 -11.71 22.28
C THR A 88 -5.79 -11.42 21.30
N PRO A 89 -7.04 -11.87 21.58
CA PRO A 89 -8.21 -11.46 20.81
C PRO A 89 -8.39 -9.94 20.78
N LEU A 90 -8.99 -9.40 19.70
CA LEU A 90 -9.20 -7.96 19.48
C LEU A 90 -9.69 -7.20 20.71
N ALA A 91 -10.70 -7.74 21.38
CA ALA A 91 -11.32 -7.09 22.55
C ALA A 91 -10.38 -6.89 23.74
N ASN A 92 -9.24 -7.59 23.78
CA ASN A 92 -8.28 -7.54 24.88
C ASN A 92 -7.02 -6.75 24.54
N ILE A 93 -6.92 -6.23 23.31
CA ILE A 93 -5.75 -5.45 22.87
C ILE A 93 -5.75 -4.12 23.63
N SER A 94 -4.67 -3.84 24.36
CA SER A 94 -4.43 -2.58 25.05
C SER A 94 -3.32 -1.75 24.44
N THR A 95 -2.46 -2.35 23.60
CA THR A 95 -1.34 -1.65 22.97
C THR A 95 -1.16 -2.13 21.54
N ILE A 96 -1.03 -1.18 20.61
CA ILE A 96 -0.72 -1.47 19.21
C ILE A 96 0.55 -0.75 18.79
N TYR A 97 1.55 -1.54 18.38
CA TYR A 97 2.79 -1.04 17.81
C TYR A 97 2.62 -0.74 16.32
N LEU A 98 3.12 0.41 15.87
CA LEU A 98 2.94 0.93 14.53
C LEU A 98 4.26 0.88 13.74
N ASP A 99 4.22 0.32 12.54
CA ASP A 99 5.33 0.38 11.58
C ASP A 99 5.46 1.81 11.01
N SER A 100 6.63 2.41 11.15
CA SER A 100 6.92 3.76 10.64
C SER A 100 6.88 3.89 9.11
N HIS A 101 6.92 2.78 8.39
CA HIS A 101 6.94 2.77 6.92
C HIS A 101 5.54 2.87 6.30
N SER A 102 4.47 2.67 7.09
CA SER A 102 3.12 2.58 6.56
C SER A 102 2.19 3.63 7.15
N ARG A 103 1.88 4.64 6.37
CA ARG A 103 0.95 5.69 6.79
C ARG A 103 -0.52 5.31 6.54
N THR A 104 -0.85 4.74 5.38
CA THR A 104 -2.23 4.30 5.08
C THR A 104 -2.68 3.18 6.01
N SER A 105 -1.84 2.16 6.25
CA SER A 105 -2.22 1.01 7.09
C SER A 105 -2.37 1.39 8.56
N VAL A 106 -1.54 2.32 9.04
CA VAL A 106 -1.69 2.91 10.39
C VAL A 106 -3.02 3.66 10.51
N ALA A 107 -3.34 4.51 9.54
CA ALA A 107 -4.62 5.21 9.53
C ALA A 107 -5.81 4.22 9.45
N LEU A 108 -5.70 3.18 8.60
CA LEU A 108 -6.73 2.14 8.50
C LEU A 108 -6.93 1.41 9.83
N ALA A 109 -5.86 1.00 10.50
CA ALA A 109 -5.96 0.34 11.82
C ALA A 109 -6.65 1.24 12.86
N ARG A 110 -6.34 2.54 12.87
CA ARG A 110 -7.01 3.51 13.75
C ARG A 110 -8.49 3.69 13.42
N VAL A 111 -8.83 3.78 12.13
CA VAL A 111 -10.24 3.84 11.67
C VAL A 111 -10.99 2.59 12.10
N LEU A 112 -10.43 1.40 11.89
CA LEU A 112 -11.04 0.14 12.29
C LEU A 112 -11.19 0.03 13.82
N ALA A 113 -10.18 0.41 14.58
CA ALA A 113 -10.24 0.41 16.05
C ALA A 113 -11.41 1.27 16.55
N GLN A 114 -11.54 2.49 16.05
CA GLN A 114 -12.55 3.43 16.49
C GLN A 114 -13.97 3.08 15.99
N HIS A 115 -14.10 2.70 14.71
CA HIS A 115 -15.41 2.63 14.05
C HIS A 115 -15.96 1.22 13.93
N PHE A 116 -15.11 0.19 13.89
CA PHE A 116 -15.50 -1.20 13.69
C PHE A 116 -15.24 -2.07 14.92
N TRP A 117 -13.99 -2.17 15.39
CA TRP A 117 -13.61 -3.02 16.52
C TRP A 117 -14.05 -2.46 17.88
N LYS A 118 -14.26 -1.14 17.96
CA LYS A 118 -14.66 -0.44 19.20
C LYS A 118 -13.68 -0.68 20.34
N ILE A 119 -12.38 -0.55 20.05
CA ILE A 119 -11.29 -0.63 21.00
C ILE A 119 -10.52 0.69 21.05
N GLU A 120 -9.92 1.00 22.20
CA GLU A 120 -9.14 2.23 22.44
C GLU A 120 -7.75 1.85 22.96
N PRO A 121 -6.86 1.28 22.11
CA PRO A 121 -5.53 0.90 22.53
C PRO A 121 -4.59 2.10 22.61
N GLU A 122 -3.52 1.95 23.39
CA GLU A 122 -2.36 2.83 23.28
C GLU A 122 -1.65 2.57 21.94
N TRP A 123 -1.32 3.65 21.21
CA TRP A 123 -0.63 3.60 19.92
C TRP A 123 0.85 3.98 20.09
N ILE A 124 1.75 3.04 19.83
CA ILE A 124 3.20 3.24 20.01
C ILE A 124 3.91 3.15 18.68
N HIS A 125 4.59 4.22 18.27
CA HIS A 125 5.50 4.16 17.12
C HIS A 125 6.72 3.33 17.47
N PHE A 126 6.92 2.23 16.75
CA PHE A 126 8.02 1.31 16.97
C PHE A 126 9.18 1.64 16.02
N SER A 127 10.35 1.93 16.59
CA SER A 127 11.57 2.15 15.82
C SER A 127 12.32 0.82 15.64
N GLY A 128 12.57 0.44 14.40
CA GLY A 128 13.27 -0.78 14.05
C GLY A 128 12.37 -1.83 13.36
N ASP A 129 12.78 -3.08 13.44
CA ASP A 129 12.06 -4.19 12.82
C ASP A 129 10.77 -4.51 13.57
N ILE A 130 9.63 -4.10 13.01
CA ILE A 130 8.30 -4.28 13.62
C ILE A 130 7.97 -5.76 13.94
N THR A 131 8.59 -6.72 13.25
CA THR A 131 8.36 -8.14 13.57
C THR A 131 8.88 -8.54 14.94
N LYS A 132 9.72 -7.70 15.56
CA LYS A 132 10.31 -7.84 16.89
C LYS A 132 9.68 -6.95 17.95
N TYR A 133 8.46 -6.48 17.70
CA TYR A 133 7.74 -5.69 18.71
C TYR A 133 7.61 -6.44 20.04
N PRO A 134 7.50 -5.72 21.18
CA PRO A 134 7.34 -6.36 22.48
C PRO A 134 6.04 -7.17 22.54
N ARG A 135 6.17 -8.50 22.59
CA ARG A 135 5.04 -9.44 22.65
C ARG A 135 4.62 -9.67 24.10
N SER A 136 3.93 -8.71 24.67
CA SER A 136 3.26 -8.86 25.96
C SER A 136 1.81 -9.29 25.76
N GLY A 137 1.18 -9.93 26.74
CA GLY A 137 -0.12 -10.60 26.64
C GLY A 137 -1.26 -9.81 25.99
N ASN A 138 -1.22 -8.47 25.98
CA ASN A 138 -2.27 -7.61 25.40
C ASN A 138 -1.74 -6.71 24.27
N SER A 139 -0.62 -7.08 23.64
CA SER A 139 -0.01 -6.31 22.58
C SER A 139 -0.34 -6.84 21.19
N ALA A 140 -0.35 -5.92 20.23
CA ALA A 140 -0.46 -6.19 18.81
C ALA A 140 0.48 -5.28 18.01
N ALA A 141 0.69 -5.59 16.74
CA ALA A 141 1.45 -4.73 15.83
C ALA A 141 0.81 -4.67 14.45
N VAL A 142 0.79 -3.49 13.86
CA VAL A 142 0.48 -3.32 12.43
C VAL A 142 1.74 -3.64 11.65
N VAL A 143 1.70 -4.71 10.85
CA VAL A 143 2.84 -5.19 10.04
C VAL A 143 2.48 -5.05 8.57
N ILE A 144 3.41 -4.49 7.78
CA ILE A 144 3.18 -4.27 6.35
C ILE A 144 4.31 -4.81 5.48
N GLY A 145 3.99 -4.99 4.20
CA GLY A 145 4.93 -5.41 3.16
C GLY A 145 5.38 -6.86 3.34
N ASP A 146 6.50 -7.19 2.74
CA ASP A 146 6.96 -8.57 2.56
C ASP A 146 7.22 -9.31 3.87
N LYS A 147 7.59 -8.57 4.94
CA LYS A 147 7.78 -9.13 6.29
C LYS A 147 6.50 -9.68 6.92
N ALA A 148 5.32 -9.29 6.43
CA ALA A 148 4.05 -9.84 6.92
C ALA A 148 3.86 -11.32 6.56
N PHE A 149 4.47 -11.81 5.47
CA PHE A 149 4.42 -13.24 5.12
C PHE A 149 5.04 -14.15 6.17
N GLY A 150 6.06 -13.69 6.88
CA GLY A 150 6.73 -14.43 7.95
C GLY A 150 6.13 -14.24 9.35
N MET A 151 5.08 -13.43 9.47
CA MET A 151 4.47 -13.16 10.78
C MET A 151 3.77 -14.39 11.35
N GLN A 152 4.19 -14.77 12.54
CA GLN A 152 3.53 -15.79 13.36
C GLN A 152 2.99 -15.11 14.61
N SER A 153 1.68 -15.10 14.76
CA SER A 153 0.96 -14.63 15.95
C SER A 153 -0.27 -15.50 16.18
N PRO A 154 -0.71 -15.65 17.44
CA PRO A 154 -1.94 -16.39 17.74
C PRO A 154 -3.18 -15.84 17.04
N TYR A 155 -3.19 -14.53 16.80
CA TYR A 155 -4.27 -13.83 16.09
C TYR A 155 -3.69 -12.95 15.01
N VAL A 156 -4.19 -13.09 13.79
CA VAL A 156 -3.80 -12.27 12.63
C VAL A 156 -5.06 -11.76 11.97
N TYR A 157 -5.22 -10.45 11.91
CA TYR A 157 -6.35 -9.78 11.28
C TYR A 157 -5.84 -9.07 10.01
N ASP A 158 -6.32 -9.48 8.85
CA ASP A 158 -6.00 -8.84 7.57
C ASP A 158 -6.82 -7.55 7.44
N LEU A 159 -6.16 -6.41 7.36
CA LEU A 159 -6.85 -5.11 7.42
C LEU A 159 -7.74 -4.84 6.20
N ALA A 160 -7.49 -5.47 5.05
CA ALA A 160 -8.39 -5.36 3.91
C ALA A 160 -9.68 -6.17 4.12
N VAL A 161 -9.58 -7.35 4.75
CA VAL A 161 -10.76 -8.15 5.15
C VAL A 161 -11.58 -7.39 6.17
N GLU A 162 -10.95 -6.87 7.22
CA GLU A 162 -11.62 -6.10 8.28
C GLU A 162 -12.33 -4.85 7.73
N TRP A 163 -11.69 -4.14 6.78
CA TRP A 163 -12.33 -3.02 6.09
C TRP A 163 -13.55 -3.45 5.29
N ARG A 164 -13.45 -4.59 4.57
CA ARG A 164 -14.56 -5.11 3.79
C ARG A 164 -15.72 -5.57 4.67
N GLU A 165 -15.45 -6.20 5.81
CA GLU A 165 -16.48 -6.58 6.79
C GLU A 165 -17.19 -5.35 7.37
N PHE A 166 -16.43 -4.27 7.62
CA PHE A 166 -16.98 -3.02 8.13
C PHE A 166 -17.85 -2.28 7.11
N THR A 167 -17.41 -2.20 5.84
CA THR A 167 -17.98 -1.27 4.85
C THR A 167 -18.65 -1.94 3.65
N GLY A 168 -18.36 -3.22 3.40
CA GLY A 168 -18.75 -3.93 2.17
C GLY A 168 -17.88 -3.58 0.95
N LEU A 169 -16.97 -2.62 1.05
CA LEU A 169 -16.17 -2.08 -0.05
C LEU A 169 -14.73 -2.64 -0.06
N PRO A 170 -14.09 -2.74 -1.24
CA PRO A 170 -12.67 -3.06 -1.35
C PRO A 170 -11.80 -1.91 -0.81
N PHE A 171 -10.51 -2.22 -0.52
CA PHE A 171 -9.57 -1.24 0.01
C PHE A 171 -8.48 -0.85 -1.00
N VAL A 172 -8.04 0.42 -0.91
CA VAL A 172 -6.92 0.97 -1.70
C VAL A 172 -5.82 1.43 -0.75
N PHE A 173 -4.62 0.87 -0.89
CA PHE A 173 -3.47 1.21 -0.04
C PHE A 173 -2.62 2.32 -0.64
N ALA A 174 -2.35 2.26 -1.95
CA ALA A 174 -1.52 3.23 -2.66
C ALA A 174 -2.04 3.48 -4.08
N CYS A 175 -1.86 4.71 -4.56
CA CYS A 175 -2.17 5.12 -5.94
C CYS A 175 -0.97 5.81 -6.57
N TRP A 176 -0.95 5.83 -7.91
CA TRP A 176 -0.09 6.69 -8.69
C TRP A 176 -0.62 8.12 -8.66
N VAL A 177 0.11 9.01 -8.01
CA VAL A 177 -0.30 10.39 -7.77
C VAL A 177 0.76 11.34 -8.33
N ALA A 178 0.30 12.43 -8.94
CA ALA A 178 1.14 13.56 -9.33
C ALA A 178 0.82 14.78 -8.42
N ASN A 179 1.84 15.60 -8.15
CA ASN A 179 1.71 16.85 -7.38
C ASN A 179 1.38 18.07 -8.25
N GLN A 180 1.31 17.89 -9.57
CA GLN A 180 0.97 18.90 -10.56
C GLN A 180 0.29 18.24 -11.77
N PRO A 181 -0.39 19.01 -12.64
CA PRO A 181 -0.93 18.46 -13.88
C PRO A 181 0.17 17.87 -14.77
N ILE A 182 -0.03 16.66 -15.22
CA ILE A 182 0.85 15.95 -16.16
C ILE A 182 0.20 15.91 -17.54
N ASP A 183 1.03 15.97 -18.57
CA ASP A 183 0.58 15.91 -19.96
C ASP A 183 -0.24 14.64 -20.24
N LYS A 184 -1.37 14.78 -20.91
CA LYS A 184 -2.30 13.68 -21.19
C LYS A 184 -1.71 12.57 -22.05
N GLU A 185 -0.84 12.90 -22.99
CA GLU A 185 -0.19 11.89 -23.84
C GLU A 185 0.76 11.03 -22.99
N PHE A 186 1.49 11.67 -22.07
CA PHE A 186 2.33 10.95 -21.11
C PHE A 186 1.48 10.05 -20.21
N ILE A 187 0.38 10.56 -19.62
CA ILE A 187 -0.53 9.76 -18.76
C ILE A 187 -1.06 8.54 -19.54
N ASN A 188 -1.49 8.72 -20.79
CA ASN A 188 -1.99 7.63 -21.62
C ASN A 188 -0.90 6.58 -21.89
N ARG A 189 0.33 7.01 -22.15
CA ARG A 189 1.48 6.11 -22.34
C ARG A 189 1.81 5.38 -21.04
N PHE A 190 1.87 6.09 -19.93
CA PHE A 190 2.15 5.54 -18.60
C PHE A 190 1.14 4.45 -18.23
N ASN A 191 -0.15 4.73 -18.35
CA ASN A 191 -1.20 3.75 -18.07
C ASN A 191 -1.14 2.53 -19.00
N ARG A 192 -0.85 2.73 -20.29
CA ARG A 192 -0.66 1.61 -21.23
C ARG A 192 0.53 0.74 -20.84
N THR A 193 1.63 1.37 -20.42
CA THR A 193 2.81 0.65 -19.93
C THR A 193 2.47 -0.18 -18.69
N LEU A 194 1.82 0.40 -17.69
CA LEU A 194 1.47 -0.31 -16.47
C LEU A 194 0.47 -1.45 -16.73
N ASN A 195 -0.49 -1.27 -17.65
CA ASN A 195 -1.44 -2.33 -18.01
C ASN A 195 -0.77 -3.56 -18.64
N GLY A 196 0.44 -3.44 -19.14
CA GLY A 196 1.25 -4.56 -19.61
C GLY A 196 1.49 -5.65 -18.55
N LEU A 197 1.29 -5.33 -17.25
CA LEU A 197 1.37 -6.32 -16.17
C LEU A 197 0.41 -7.51 -16.36
N PHE A 198 -0.80 -7.27 -16.88
CA PHE A 198 -1.80 -8.32 -17.03
C PHE A 198 -1.40 -9.37 -18.10
N ASP A 199 -0.74 -8.92 -19.16
CA ASP A 199 -0.28 -9.80 -20.22
C ASP A 199 1.02 -10.52 -19.86
N ASN A 200 1.80 -9.99 -18.93
CA ASN A 200 3.15 -10.46 -18.61
C ASN A 200 3.30 -11.03 -17.20
N ILE A 201 2.22 -11.17 -16.43
CA ILE A 201 2.28 -11.49 -14.99
C ILE A 201 3.06 -12.79 -14.69
N ASN A 202 2.96 -13.81 -15.57
CA ASN A 202 3.70 -15.07 -15.44
C ASN A 202 5.20 -14.85 -15.64
N ALA A 203 5.59 -14.12 -16.68
CA ALA A 203 7.00 -13.80 -16.96
C ALA A 203 7.61 -12.93 -15.85
N ILE A 204 6.81 -12.02 -15.30
CA ILE A 204 7.21 -11.19 -14.15
C ILE A 204 7.44 -12.07 -12.91
N ALA A 205 6.56 -13.02 -12.63
CA ALA A 205 6.71 -13.94 -11.50
C ALA A 205 7.96 -14.82 -11.63
N GLU A 206 8.25 -15.29 -12.84
CA GLU A 206 9.48 -16.03 -13.12
C GLU A 206 10.72 -15.14 -12.91
N HIS A 207 10.70 -13.90 -13.41
CA HIS A 207 11.82 -12.95 -13.30
C HIS A 207 12.18 -12.64 -11.84
N TYR A 208 11.20 -12.55 -10.94
CA TYR A 208 11.41 -12.23 -9.51
C TYR A 208 11.44 -13.47 -8.61
N SER A 209 11.46 -14.69 -9.15
CA SER A 209 11.40 -15.93 -8.37
C SER A 209 12.49 -16.02 -7.29
N ASP A 210 13.72 -15.60 -7.61
CA ASP A 210 14.87 -15.63 -6.70
C ASP A 210 14.80 -14.59 -5.56
N GLN A 211 13.93 -13.58 -5.68
CA GLN A 211 13.73 -12.54 -4.68
C GLN A 211 12.53 -12.84 -3.76
N THR A 212 11.86 -13.97 -4.00
CA THR A 212 10.64 -14.35 -3.31
C THR A 212 10.95 -14.93 -1.92
N PRO A 213 10.30 -14.47 -0.85
CA PRO A 213 10.41 -15.08 0.45
C PRO A 213 9.99 -16.56 0.41
N ALA A 214 10.66 -17.41 1.21
CA ALA A 214 10.36 -18.83 1.26
C ALA A 214 8.88 -19.11 1.55
N GLY A 215 8.25 -19.96 0.73
CA GLY A 215 6.84 -20.33 0.87
C GLY A 215 5.83 -19.34 0.30
N VAL A 216 6.28 -18.28 -0.38
CA VAL A 216 5.40 -17.34 -1.09
C VAL A 216 5.34 -17.74 -2.56
N ASP A 217 4.13 -17.83 -3.11
CA ASP A 217 3.88 -17.90 -4.55
C ASP A 217 3.54 -16.49 -5.04
N LEU A 218 4.44 -15.87 -5.83
CA LEU A 218 4.26 -14.51 -6.33
C LEU A 218 3.07 -14.40 -7.27
N LEU A 219 2.86 -15.39 -8.13
CA LEU A 219 1.75 -15.37 -9.08
C LEU A 219 0.41 -15.43 -8.34
N ASP A 220 0.28 -16.33 -7.37
CA ASP A 220 -0.89 -16.41 -6.50
C ASP A 220 -1.11 -15.09 -5.75
N TYR A 221 -0.04 -14.54 -5.15
CA TYR A 221 -0.11 -13.28 -4.42
C TYR A 221 -0.60 -12.13 -5.30
N TRP A 222 -0.05 -11.97 -6.50
CA TRP A 222 -0.41 -10.86 -7.40
C TRP A 222 -1.76 -11.01 -8.08
N THR A 223 -2.26 -12.25 -8.24
CA THR A 223 -3.53 -12.50 -8.91
C THR A 223 -4.71 -12.67 -7.98
N ASN A 224 -4.48 -13.12 -6.73
CA ASN A 224 -5.54 -13.44 -5.77
C ASN A 224 -5.58 -12.52 -4.55
N ASN A 225 -4.47 -11.86 -4.20
CA ASN A 225 -4.40 -11.00 -3.02
C ASN A 225 -4.28 -9.51 -3.39
N ILE A 226 -3.48 -9.17 -4.41
CA ILE A 226 -3.41 -7.80 -4.91
C ILE A 226 -4.46 -7.60 -6.01
N SER A 227 -5.18 -6.51 -5.95
CA SER A 227 -6.11 -6.11 -7.01
C SER A 227 -5.69 -4.76 -7.57
N TYR A 228 -5.05 -4.80 -8.73
CA TYR A 228 -4.47 -3.60 -9.38
C TYR A 228 -5.49 -2.64 -9.98
N PRO A 229 -6.59 -3.08 -10.65
CA PRO A 229 -7.54 -2.13 -11.24
C PRO A 229 -8.17 -1.20 -10.18
N LEU A 230 -8.15 0.10 -10.40
CA LEU A 230 -8.83 1.10 -9.58
C LEU A 230 -10.29 1.24 -10.02
N THR A 231 -11.11 0.25 -9.68
CA THR A 231 -12.52 0.14 -10.04
C THR A 231 -13.40 1.22 -9.40
N ALA A 232 -14.65 1.33 -9.84
CA ALA A 232 -15.64 2.23 -9.26
C ALA A 232 -15.83 1.97 -7.75
N ASP A 233 -15.96 0.69 -7.34
CA ASP A 233 -16.12 0.32 -5.93
C ASP A 233 -14.88 0.68 -5.09
N LYS A 234 -13.68 0.53 -5.66
CA LYS A 234 -12.45 0.97 -5.00
C LYS A 234 -12.38 2.49 -4.86
N ARG A 235 -12.84 3.24 -5.85
CA ARG A 235 -12.93 4.71 -5.75
C ARG A 235 -13.93 5.13 -4.68
N GLU A 236 -15.02 4.40 -4.51
CA GLU A 236 -15.98 4.62 -3.44
C GLU A 236 -15.38 4.27 -2.06
N GLY A 237 -14.74 3.10 -1.93
CA GLY A 237 -14.03 2.68 -0.72
C GLY A 237 -12.92 3.65 -0.33
N LEU A 238 -12.14 4.12 -1.31
CA LEU A 238 -11.11 5.14 -1.14
C LEU A 238 -11.70 6.45 -0.58
N LYS A 239 -12.77 6.95 -1.19
CA LYS A 239 -13.43 8.19 -0.74
C LYS A 239 -13.93 8.03 0.69
N LEU A 240 -14.58 6.93 1.01
CA LEU A 240 -15.07 6.63 2.36
C LEU A 240 -13.92 6.55 3.37
N PHE A 241 -12.83 5.85 3.01
CA PHE A 241 -11.65 5.77 3.87
C PHE A 241 -11.05 7.14 4.18
N LEU A 242 -10.86 7.99 3.17
CA LEU A 242 -10.29 9.33 3.38
C LEU A 242 -11.18 10.20 4.27
N GLN A 243 -12.50 10.05 4.19
CA GLN A 243 -13.43 10.73 5.12
C GLN A 243 -13.19 10.32 6.57
N TYR A 244 -13.06 9.02 6.86
CA TYR A 244 -12.73 8.55 8.20
C TYR A 244 -11.31 8.95 8.62
N ALA A 245 -10.34 8.83 7.72
CA ALA A 245 -8.93 9.10 8.00
C ALA A 245 -8.66 10.55 8.41
N THR A 246 -9.43 11.52 7.89
CA THR A 246 -9.33 12.93 8.28
C THR A 246 -9.43 13.14 9.79
N HIS A 247 -10.12 12.26 10.52
CA HIS A 247 -10.33 12.38 11.96
C HIS A 247 -9.31 11.60 12.82
N VAL A 248 -8.45 10.78 12.21
CA VAL A 248 -7.51 9.90 12.95
C VAL A 248 -6.03 10.13 12.62
N VAL A 249 -5.73 10.99 11.65
CA VAL A 249 -4.35 11.24 11.14
C VAL A 249 -3.66 12.43 11.87
N HIS A 250 -4.28 12.97 12.89
CA HIS A 250 -3.70 14.09 13.67
C HIS A 250 -2.86 13.63 14.85
#